data_570f998bb0f814f9617ea6ca1fc4c6a5
#
_entry.id   570f998bb0f814f9617ea6ca1fc4c6a5
#
_cell.length_a   1.000
_cell.length_b   1.000
_cell.length_c   1.000
_cell.angle_alpha   90.00
_cell.angle_beta   90.00
_cell.angle_gamma   90.00
#
_symmetry.space_group_name_H-M   'P 1'
#
loop_
_entity.id
_entity.type
_entity.pdbx_description
1 polymer ?
#
loop_
_entity_poly.entity_id
_entity_poly.type
_entity_poly.pdbx_seq_one_letter_code
_entity_poly.pdbx_strand_id
1 'polypeptide(L)'
;HILWAAGGRPIAPKAIPGLDCPKVYLATEALCDCCDVGEHVVVIGGGLVGVETALQMDMWGKHVTCIDMAKTIPSEPGFKMNDMLMRDYMARSNVDFRPATKLVRIDGDACTCSVTVEHAHEQQQIACDTVLLALGFAPTAQAAAAFEAVAPVTVLGDAQQPRKILFAVSDAHEAVRKLSD
;
A
#
# COMPACT_ATOMS: atom_id res chain seq x y z
N HIS A 1 -4.72 24.05 22.33
CA HIS A 1 -4.33 22.67 22.08
C HIS A 1 -4.53 22.35 20.60
N ILE A 2 -3.61 21.61 19.99
CA ILE A 2 -3.68 21.19 18.58
C ILE A 2 -3.84 19.67 18.53
N LEU A 3 -4.84 19.20 17.77
CA LEU A 3 -5.00 17.79 17.44
C LEU A 3 -4.44 17.55 16.03
N TRP A 4 -3.34 16.79 15.92
CA TRP A 4 -2.70 16.47 14.65
C TRP A 4 -3.20 15.13 14.13
N ALA A 5 -4.07 15.16 13.12
CA ALA A 5 -4.70 14.00 12.49
C ALA A 5 -4.46 13.98 10.97
N ALA A 6 -3.21 14.29 10.54
CA ALA A 6 -2.87 14.46 9.13
C ALA A 6 -2.71 13.14 8.34
N GLY A 7 -3.05 12.00 8.96
CA GLY A 7 -2.97 10.70 8.30
C GLY A 7 -1.54 10.16 8.18
N GLY A 8 -1.39 9.05 7.45
CA GLY A 8 -0.12 8.44 7.09
C GLY A 8 0.33 8.83 5.69
N ARG A 9 1.58 8.58 5.37
CA ARG A 9 2.11 8.71 4.00
C ARG A 9 2.42 7.32 3.42
N PRO A 10 2.19 7.07 2.13
CA PRO A 10 2.58 5.82 1.49
C PRO A 10 4.08 5.57 1.61
N ILE A 11 4.45 4.30 1.77
CA ILE A 11 5.85 3.88 1.83
C ILE A 11 6.39 3.65 0.41
N ALA A 12 7.45 4.39 0.05
CA ALA A 12 8.26 4.15 -1.14
C ALA A 12 9.71 3.89 -0.68
N PRO A 13 10.16 2.63 -0.60
CA PRO A 13 11.49 2.30 -0.10
C PRO A 13 12.55 2.72 -1.11
N LYS A 14 13.58 3.46 -0.64
CA LYS A 14 14.68 3.92 -1.51
C LYS A 14 15.70 2.85 -1.86
N ALA A 15 15.65 1.70 -1.22
CA ALA A 15 16.67 0.65 -1.32
C ALA A 15 16.46 -0.32 -2.49
N ILE A 16 15.31 -0.29 -3.15
CA ILE A 16 15.01 -1.18 -4.28
C ILE A 16 15.47 -0.49 -5.58
N PRO A 17 16.35 -1.12 -6.37
CA PRO A 17 16.80 -0.53 -7.64
C PRO A 17 15.63 -0.36 -8.62
N GLY A 18 15.58 0.78 -9.31
CA GLY A 18 14.61 1.06 -10.36
C GLY A 18 13.26 1.63 -9.88
N LEU A 19 13.12 2.02 -8.61
CA LEU A 19 11.92 2.69 -8.11
C LEU A 19 11.71 4.11 -8.71
N ASP A 20 12.71 4.67 -9.34
CA ASP A 20 12.68 5.92 -10.08
C ASP A 20 12.25 5.76 -11.55
N CYS A 21 11.92 4.53 -11.97
CA CYS A 21 11.37 4.28 -13.29
C CYS A 21 10.04 5.05 -13.47
N PRO A 22 9.83 5.73 -14.63
CA PRO A 22 8.62 6.51 -14.90
C PRO A 22 7.31 5.71 -14.88
N LYS A 23 7.38 4.39 -14.89
CA LYS A 23 6.22 3.48 -14.84
C LYS A 23 5.94 2.93 -13.43
N VAL A 24 6.60 3.47 -12.41
CA VAL A 24 6.38 3.11 -11.01
C VAL A 24 5.53 4.18 -10.34
N TYR A 25 4.39 3.79 -9.79
CA TYR A 25 3.45 4.66 -9.10
C TYR A 25 3.07 4.09 -7.73
N LEU A 26 2.54 4.93 -6.88
CA LEU A 26 1.88 4.47 -5.65
C LEU A 26 0.50 3.89 -5.98
N ALA A 27 0.07 2.86 -5.27
CA ALA A 27 -1.27 2.30 -5.43
C ALA A 27 -2.37 3.35 -5.26
N THR A 28 -2.17 4.32 -4.35
CA THR A 28 -3.09 5.44 -4.13
C THR A 28 -3.20 6.38 -5.33
N GLU A 29 -2.14 6.55 -6.12
CA GLU A 29 -2.17 7.39 -7.33
C GLU A 29 -3.01 6.72 -8.43
N ALA A 30 -2.87 5.41 -8.60
CA ALA A 30 -3.67 4.64 -9.55
C ALA A 30 -5.16 4.62 -9.17
N LEU A 31 -5.48 4.43 -7.88
CA LEU A 31 -6.86 4.41 -7.40
C LEU A 31 -7.56 5.78 -7.47
N CYS A 32 -6.79 6.87 -7.45
CA CYS A 32 -7.30 8.25 -7.61
C CYS A 32 -7.27 8.75 -9.06
N ASP A 33 -6.98 7.89 -10.04
CA ASP A 33 -6.84 8.25 -11.46
C ASP A 33 -5.81 9.38 -11.69
N CYS A 34 -4.73 9.36 -10.89
CA CYS A 34 -3.67 10.37 -10.94
C CYS A 34 -2.46 9.92 -11.80
N CYS A 35 -2.52 8.75 -12.42
CA CYS A 35 -1.48 8.22 -13.29
C CYS A 35 -2.07 7.35 -14.41
N ASP A 36 -1.30 7.20 -15.49
CA ASP A 36 -1.68 6.38 -16.63
C ASP A 36 -1.25 4.92 -16.41
N VAL A 37 -2.22 4.06 -16.11
CA VAL A 37 -2.01 2.63 -15.84
C VAL A 37 -2.14 1.84 -17.16
N GLY A 38 -1.05 1.15 -17.55
CA GLY A 38 -1.00 0.31 -18.75
C GLY A 38 -1.85 -0.97 -18.64
N GLU A 39 -1.65 -1.89 -19.58
CA GLU A 39 -2.43 -3.14 -19.66
C GLU A 39 -1.92 -4.23 -18.70
N HIS A 40 -0.58 -4.34 -18.52
CA HIS A 40 0.06 -5.34 -17.68
C HIS A 40 0.60 -4.69 -16.42
N VAL A 41 -0.04 -4.97 -15.30
CA VAL A 41 0.21 -4.31 -14.01
C VAL A 41 0.83 -5.28 -13.02
N VAL A 42 1.92 -4.87 -12.37
CA VAL A 42 2.48 -5.60 -11.23
C VAL A 42 2.24 -4.79 -9.96
N VAL A 43 1.50 -5.36 -9.02
CA VAL A 43 1.25 -4.78 -7.69
C VAL A 43 2.25 -5.37 -6.70
N ILE A 44 3.00 -4.50 -6.03
CA ILE A 44 4.01 -4.86 -5.03
C ILE A 44 3.46 -4.62 -3.64
N GLY A 45 3.22 -5.72 -2.92
CA GLY A 45 2.60 -5.73 -1.59
C GLY A 45 1.21 -6.36 -1.62
N GLY A 46 1.04 -7.45 -0.88
CA GLY A 46 -0.19 -8.23 -0.76
C GLY A 46 -0.94 -8.01 0.57
N GLY A 47 -0.79 -6.85 1.19
CA GLY A 47 -1.66 -6.37 2.26
C GLY A 47 -3.05 -6.03 1.74
N LEU A 48 -3.95 -5.54 2.61
CA LEU A 48 -5.33 -5.22 2.20
C LEU A 48 -5.35 -4.22 1.04
N VAL A 49 -4.60 -3.13 1.12
CA VAL A 49 -4.53 -2.12 0.05
C VAL A 49 -4.04 -2.71 -1.27
N GLY A 50 -3.01 -3.57 -1.23
CA GLY A 50 -2.48 -4.19 -2.44
C GLY A 50 -3.46 -5.16 -3.09
N VAL A 51 -4.15 -5.98 -2.30
CA VAL A 51 -5.18 -6.89 -2.81
C VAL A 51 -6.36 -6.11 -3.38
N GLU A 52 -6.86 -5.08 -2.68
CA GLU A 52 -7.94 -4.21 -3.17
C GLU A 52 -7.54 -3.49 -4.47
N THR A 53 -6.30 -2.98 -4.54
CA THR A 53 -5.76 -2.37 -5.76
C THR A 53 -5.70 -3.38 -6.91
N ALA A 54 -5.18 -4.58 -6.67
CA ALA A 54 -5.07 -5.61 -7.69
C ALA A 54 -6.44 -6.03 -8.24
N LEU A 55 -7.42 -6.22 -7.35
CA LEU A 55 -8.80 -6.53 -7.73
C LEU A 55 -9.45 -5.38 -8.53
N GLN A 56 -9.20 -4.12 -8.14
CA GLN A 56 -9.72 -2.96 -8.86
C GLN A 56 -9.12 -2.85 -10.27
N MET A 57 -7.82 -3.11 -10.43
CA MET A 57 -7.19 -3.14 -11.76
C MET A 57 -7.75 -4.26 -12.63
N ASP A 58 -7.96 -5.46 -12.08
CA ASP A 58 -8.61 -6.58 -12.78
C ASP A 58 -10.05 -6.21 -13.22
N MET A 59 -10.82 -5.56 -12.35
CA MET A 59 -12.16 -5.06 -12.70
C MET A 59 -12.13 -4.01 -13.82
N TRP A 60 -11.05 -3.27 -13.97
CA TRP A 60 -10.82 -2.34 -15.08
C TRP A 60 -10.27 -3.03 -16.35
N GLY A 61 -10.22 -4.38 -16.35
CA GLY A 61 -9.79 -5.19 -17.49
C GLY A 61 -8.29 -5.31 -17.66
N LYS A 62 -7.48 -4.96 -16.65
CA LYS A 62 -6.02 -5.09 -16.72
C LYS A 62 -5.56 -6.51 -16.40
N HIS A 63 -4.40 -6.89 -16.93
CA HIS A 63 -3.71 -8.13 -16.57
C HIS A 63 -2.83 -7.88 -15.34
N VAL A 64 -3.19 -8.48 -14.20
CA VAL A 64 -2.59 -8.13 -12.92
C VAL A 64 -1.82 -9.29 -12.29
N THR A 65 -0.58 -9.03 -11.89
CA THR A 65 0.19 -9.89 -10.99
C THR A 65 0.40 -9.16 -9.66
N CYS A 66 0.00 -9.76 -8.54
CA CYS A 66 0.21 -9.22 -7.21
C CYS A 66 1.21 -10.07 -6.44
N ILE A 67 2.32 -9.48 -6.00
CA ILE A 67 3.40 -10.19 -5.29
C ILE A 67 3.54 -9.70 -3.84
N ASP A 68 3.90 -10.62 -2.94
CA ASP A 68 4.26 -10.29 -1.56
C ASP A 68 5.31 -11.27 -1.01
N MET A 69 6.22 -10.78 -0.18
CA MET A 69 7.21 -11.60 0.54
C MET A 69 6.59 -12.50 1.61
N ALA A 70 5.40 -12.17 2.10
CA ALA A 70 4.67 -12.98 3.06
C ALA A 70 4.23 -14.31 2.45
N LYS A 71 4.11 -15.34 3.29
CA LYS A 71 3.73 -16.69 2.88
C LYS A 71 2.27 -16.80 2.40
N THR A 72 1.47 -15.78 2.66
CA THR A 72 0.04 -15.74 2.29
C THR A 72 -0.33 -14.35 1.78
N ILE A 73 -1.29 -14.29 0.85
CA ILE A 73 -1.98 -13.07 0.44
C ILE A 73 -3.47 -13.28 0.73
N PRO A 74 -4.14 -12.36 1.44
CA PRO A 74 -3.62 -11.16 2.07
C PRO A 74 -2.57 -11.46 3.14
N SER A 75 -1.55 -10.59 3.24
CA SER A 75 -0.46 -10.74 4.22
C SER A 75 -0.87 -10.27 5.62
N GLU A 76 -1.94 -9.50 5.74
CA GLU A 76 -2.47 -9.00 7.01
C GLU A 76 -3.84 -9.61 7.29
N PRO A 77 -4.10 -10.05 8.55
CA PRO A 77 -5.43 -10.53 8.92
C PRO A 77 -6.44 -9.38 8.95
N GLY A 78 -7.56 -9.56 8.26
CA GLY A 78 -8.71 -8.68 8.32
C GLY A 78 -9.65 -9.00 9.49
N PHE A 79 -10.82 -8.36 9.55
CA PHE A 79 -11.95 -8.89 10.31
C PHE A 79 -12.48 -10.13 9.60
N LYS A 80 -12.86 -11.19 10.34
CA LYS A 80 -13.25 -12.49 9.76
C LYS A 80 -14.24 -12.39 8.59
N MET A 81 -15.22 -11.49 8.67
CA MET A 81 -16.20 -11.30 7.59
C MET A 81 -15.59 -10.68 6.35
N ASN A 82 -14.72 -9.67 6.51
CA ASN A 82 -14.02 -9.03 5.40
C ASN A 82 -13.02 -9.99 4.75
N ASP A 83 -12.36 -10.85 5.54
CA ASP A 83 -11.45 -11.87 5.01
C ASP A 83 -12.18 -12.88 4.12
N MET A 84 -13.37 -13.32 4.53
CA MET A 84 -14.15 -14.26 3.75
C MET A 84 -14.60 -13.63 2.41
N LEU A 85 -15.09 -12.41 2.45
CA LEU A 85 -15.51 -11.67 1.25
C LEU A 85 -14.32 -11.39 0.32
N MET A 86 -13.19 -10.97 0.88
CA MET A 86 -11.97 -10.70 0.13
C MET A 86 -11.47 -11.97 -0.59
N ARG A 87 -11.46 -13.12 0.09
CA ARG A 87 -11.07 -14.40 -0.51
C ARG A 87 -12.03 -14.84 -1.62
N ASP A 88 -13.32 -14.56 -1.50
CA ASP A 88 -14.30 -14.84 -2.54
C ASP A 88 -14.04 -13.97 -3.79
N TYR A 89 -13.77 -12.68 -3.61
CA TYR A 89 -13.38 -11.81 -4.73
C TYR A 89 -12.06 -12.25 -5.37
N MET A 90 -11.05 -12.59 -4.57
CA MET A 90 -9.78 -13.10 -5.09
C MET A 90 -9.96 -14.38 -5.91
N ALA A 91 -10.80 -15.31 -5.41
CA ALA A 91 -11.05 -16.59 -6.10
C ALA A 91 -11.81 -16.43 -7.42
N ARG A 92 -12.55 -15.33 -7.62
CA ARG A 92 -13.29 -15.02 -8.84
C ARG A 92 -12.54 -14.11 -9.80
N SER A 93 -11.44 -13.49 -9.35
CA SER A 93 -10.63 -12.59 -10.16
C SER A 93 -9.66 -13.36 -11.07
N ASN A 94 -9.12 -12.66 -12.08
CA ASN A 94 -8.04 -13.17 -12.93
C ASN A 94 -6.66 -12.74 -12.45
N VAL A 95 -6.57 -12.16 -11.24
CA VAL A 95 -5.29 -11.71 -10.66
C VAL A 95 -4.40 -12.90 -10.33
N ASP A 96 -3.15 -12.85 -10.80
CA ASP A 96 -2.12 -13.81 -10.44
C ASP A 96 -1.49 -13.41 -9.09
N PHE A 97 -1.96 -14.00 -7.99
CA PHE A 97 -1.43 -13.76 -6.65
C PHE A 97 -0.23 -14.66 -6.37
N ARG A 98 0.93 -14.05 -6.14
CA ARG A 98 2.21 -14.74 -5.88
C ARG A 98 2.73 -14.44 -4.47
N PRO A 99 2.33 -15.20 -3.45
CA PRO A 99 2.92 -15.12 -2.11
C PRO A 99 4.37 -15.62 -2.11
N ALA A 100 5.08 -15.39 -1.00
CA ALA A 100 6.48 -15.74 -0.81
C ALA A 100 7.40 -15.27 -1.96
N THR A 101 7.05 -14.16 -2.60
CA THR A 101 7.74 -13.62 -3.78
C THR A 101 8.26 -12.22 -3.47
N LYS A 102 9.57 -12.06 -3.53
CA LYS A 102 10.27 -10.81 -3.20
C LYS A 102 10.60 -10.03 -4.46
N LEU A 103 10.28 -8.73 -4.48
CA LEU A 103 10.81 -7.82 -5.49
C LEU A 103 12.31 -7.63 -5.28
N VAL A 104 13.10 -7.83 -6.34
CA VAL A 104 14.56 -7.65 -6.35
C VAL A 104 14.92 -6.30 -6.97
N ARG A 105 14.39 -6.01 -8.17
CA ARG A 105 14.63 -4.77 -8.89
C ARG A 105 13.55 -4.51 -9.93
N ILE A 106 13.48 -3.29 -10.40
CA ILE A 106 12.66 -2.86 -11.53
C ILE A 106 13.60 -2.38 -12.61
N ASP A 107 13.38 -2.80 -13.85
CA ASP A 107 14.11 -2.35 -15.03
C ASP A 107 13.09 -1.77 -16.01
N GLY A 108 13.39 -0.63 -16.61
CA GLY A 108 12.47 -0.04 -17.60
C GLY A 108 12.80 1.38 -18.00
N ASP A 109 11.99 1.87 -18.91
CA ASP A 109 12.03 3.24 -19.45
C ASP A 109 10.64 3.89 -19.42
N ALA A 110 10.43 4.93 -20.23
CA ALA A 110 9.13 5.62 -20.28
C ALA A 110 8.01 4.82 -20.96
N CYS A 111 8.32 3.73 -21.65
CA CYS A 111 7.36 2.96 -22.44
C CYS A 111 7.06 1.59 -21.86
N THR A 112 8.10 0.91 -21.36
CA THR A 112 8.01 -0.47 -20.87
C THR A 112 8.76 -0.63 -19.57
N CYS A 113 8.32 -1.57 -18.74
CA CYS A 113 9.06 -1.98 -17.56
C CYS A 113 9.00 -3.50 -17.36
N SER A 114 9.84 -3.98 -16.49
CA SER A 114 9.81 -5.35 -16.00
C SER A 114 10.27 -5.38 -14.55
N VAL A 115 9.77 -6.36 -13.81
CA VAL A 115 10.21 -6.60 -12.45
C VAL A 115 10.98 -7.91 -12.35
N THR A 116 12.13 -7.89 -11.69
CA THR A 116 12.83 -9.09 -11.30
C THR A 116 12.37 -9.47 -9.91
N VAL A 117 11.85 -10.68 -9.77
CA VAL A 117 11.35 -11.23 -8.50
C VAL A 117 12.12 -12.47 -8.09
N GLU A 118 12.16 -12.77 -6.81
CA GLU A 118 12.76 -13.98 -6.26
C GLU A 118 11.69 -14.80 -5.55
N HIS A 119 11.55 -16.06 -5.93
CA HIS A 119 10.71 -17.05 -5.27
C HIS A 119 11.48 -18.35 -5.11
N ALA A 120 11.51 -18.92 -3.89
CA ALA A 120 12.23 -20.15 -3.57
C ALA A 120 13.71 -20.14 -4.01
N HIS A 121 14.41 -18.99 -3.89
CA HIS A 121 15.79 -18.74 -4.34
C HIS A 121 16.02 -18.73 -5.87
N GLU A 122 14.96 -18.77 -6.65
CA GLU A 122 15.02 -18.61 -8.09
C GLU A 122 14.54 -17.21 -8.50
N GLN A 123 15.26 -16.57 -9.41
CA GLN A 123 14.88 -15.29 -9.97
C GLN A 123 14.08 -15.46 -11.25
N GLN A 124 13.00 -14.71 -11.36
CA GLN A 124 12.16 -14.63 -12.54
C GLN A 124 11.94 -13.17 -12.93
N GLN A 125 11.87 -12.90 -14.22
CA GLN A 125 11.47 -11.60 -14.74
C GLN A 125 10.00 -11.63 -15.17
N ILE A 126 9.26 -10.61 -14.78
CA ILE A 126 7.85 -10.38 -15.15
C ILE A 126 7.81 -9.10 -15.98
N ALA A 127 7.45 -9.20 -17.25
CA ALA A 127 7.22 -8.03 -18.11
C ALA A 127 5.93 -7.33 -17.71
N CYS A 128 5.95 -6.00 -17.67
CA CYS A 128 4.78 -5.19 -17.33
C CYS A 128 4.86 -3.80 -17.99
N ASP A 129 3.74 -3.07 -17.92
CA ASP A 129 3.64 -1.69 -18.37
C ASP A 129 3.59 -0.72 -17.18
N THR A 130 3.23 -1.24 -16.01
CA THR A 130 3.04 -0.42 -14.80
C THR A 130 3.38 -1.24 -13.55
N VAL A 131 4.05 -0.59 -12.61
CA VAL A 131 4.32 -1.13 -11.27
C VAL A 131 3.63 -0.25 -10.24
N LEU A 132 2.79 -0.87 -9.40
CA LEU A 132 2.06 -0.19 -8.32
C LEU A 132 2.61 -0.59 -6.95
N LEU A 133 3.06 0.38 -6.18
CA LEU A 133 3.59 0.15 -4.83
C LEU A 133 2.48 0.24 -3.80
N ALA A 134 2.20 -0.87 -3.12
CA ALA A 134 1.22 -1.01 -2.03
C ALA A 134 1.89 -1.48 -0.74
N LEU A 135 3.02 -0.86 -0.36
CA LEU A 135 3.90 -1.29 0.73
C LEU A 135 3.49 -0.74 2.10
N GLY A 136 2.24 -0.29 2.23
CA GLY A 136 1.70 0.26 3.46
C GLY A 136 1.97 1.75 3.63
N PHE A 137 1.76 2.24 4.86
CA PHE A 137 1.85 3.64 5.22
C PHE A 137 2.80 3.85 6.39
N ALA A 138 3.50 4.98 6.40
CA ALA A 138 4.33 5.45 7.50
C ALA A 138 3.63 6.59 8.25
N PRO A 139 3.80 6.72 9.57
CA PRO A 139 3.24 7.80 10.35
C PRO A 139 3.81 9.16 9.94
N THR A 140 3.05 10.23 10.21
CA THR A 140 3.45 11.64 9.95
C THR A 140 3.65 12.45 11.22
N ALA A 141 3.77 11.80 12.37
CA ALA A 141 3.92 12.43 13.69
C ALA A 141 5.03 13.49 13.75
N GLN A 142 6.16 13.25 13.05
CA GLN A 142 7.29 14.16 13.02
C GLN A 142 6.95 15.57 12.50
N ALA A 143 5.97 15.67 11.58
CA ALA A 143 5.54 16.97 11.06
C ALA A 143 4.77 17.80 12.10
N ALA A 144 4.22 17.18 13.13
CA ALA A 144 3.52 17.84 14.22
C ALA A 144 4.46 18.70 15.10
N ALA A 145 5.75 18.36 15.15
CA ALA A 145 6.76 19.10 15.95
C ALA A 145 6.86 20.59 15.58
N ALA A 146 6.54 20.94 14.32
CA ALA A 146 6.53 22.35 13.89
C ALA A 146 5.50 23.21 14.63
N PHE A 147 4.50 22.62 15.28
CA PHE A 147 3.42 23.31 15.98
C PHE A 147 3.61 23.34 17.50
N GLU A 148 4.57 22.58 18.05
CA GLU A 148 4.80 22.49 19.51
C GLU A 148 5.20 23.83 20.15
N ALA A 149 5.85 24.72 19.38
CA ALA A 149 6.17 26.07 19.83
C ALA A 149 4.95 26.98 19.99
N VAL A 150 3.81 26.62 19.39
CA VAL A 150 2.56 27.42 19.39
C VAL A 150 1.61 26.97 20.50
N ALA A 151 1.41 25.66 20.62
CA ALA A 151 0.52 25.07 21.63
C ALA A 151 0.86 23.58 21.84
N PRO A 152 0.41 22.98 22.96
CA PRO A 152 0.51 21.53 23.15
C PRO A 152 -0.13 20.76 21.99
N VAL A 153 0.57 19.75 21.46
CA VAL A 153 0.12 18.96 20.32
C VAL A 153 -0.18 17.52 20.77
N THR A 154 -1.32 17.00 20.35
CA THR A 154 -1.64 15.55 20.46
C THR A 154 -1.73 14.98 19.07
N VAL A 155 -0.87 13.99 18.76
CA VAL A 155 -0.90 13.24 17.51
C VAL A 155 -1.86 12.06 17.66
N LEU A 156 -2.71 11.80 16.66
CA LEU A 156 -3.70 10.73 16.72
C LEU A 156 -3.97 10.08 15.35
N GLY A 157 -4.60 8.93 15.37
CA GLY A 157 -4.93 8.15 14.18
C GLY A 157 -3.69 7.72 13.39
N ASP A 158 -3.78 7.67 12.07
CA ASP A 158 -2.69 7.21 11.19
C ASP A 158 -1.48 8.14 11.19
N ALA A 159 -1.62 9.38 11.65
CA ALA A 159 -0.50 10.27 11.86
C ALA A 159 0.43 9.77 12.99
N GLN A 160 -0.13 9.08 13.98
CA GLN A 160 0.62 8.43 15.07
C GLN A 160 1.05 7.02 14.68
N GLN A 161 0.11 6.22 14.18
CA GLN A 161 0.33 4.83 13.76
C GLN A 161 -0.74 4.43 12.73
N PRO A 162 -0.37 4.18 11.47
CA PRO A 162 -1.29 3.68 10.46
C PRO A 162 -1.95 2.37 10.89
N ARG A 163 -3.31 2.39 10.94
CA ARG A 163 -4.14 1.27 11.38
C ARG A 163 -5.52 1.32 10.69
N LYS A 164 -6.50 0.60 11.22
CA LYS A 164 -7.89 0.65 10.74
C LYS A 164 -8.64 1.86 11.32
N ILE A 165 -9.67 2.32 10.62
CA ILE A 165 -10.53 3.47 11.00
C ILE A 165 -11.02 3.38 12.45
N LEU A 166 -11.35 2.18 12.94
CA LEU A 166 -11.77 1.96 14.32
C LEU A 166 -10.77 2.54 15.34
N PHE A 167 -9.47 2.36 15.10
CA PHE A 167 -8.43 2.85 16.01
C PHE A 167 -8.29 4.35 15.92
N ALA A 168 -8.38 4.94 14.73
CA ALA A 168 -8.35 6.39 14.57
C ALA A 168 -9.51 7.08 15.29
N VAL A 169 -10.72 6.50 15.22
CA VAL A 169 -11.89 6.98 15.95
C VAL A 169 -11.67 6.85 17.47
N SER A 170 -11.16 5.72 17.95
CA SER A 170 -10.85 5.51 19.36
C SER A 170 -9.82 6.52 19.91
N ASP A 171 -8.73 6.75 19.14
CA ASP A 171 -7.70 7.72 19.50
C ASP A 171 -8.28 9.13 19.62
N ALA A 172 -9.18 9.53 18.70
CA ALA A 172 -9.86 10.82 18.74
C ALA A 172 -10.72 10.98 19.97
N HIS A 173 -11.54 9.98 20.33
CA HIS A 173 -12.33 9.97 21.54
C HIS A 173 -11.48 10.09 22.81
N GLU A 174 -10.38 9.34 22.88
CA GLU A 174 -9.49 9.38 24.03
C GLU A 174 -8.80 10.75 24.15
N ALA A 175 -8.35 11.33 23.03
CA ALA A 175 -7.73 12.65 23.03
C ALA A 175 -8.69 13.74 23.55
N VAL A 176 -9.94 13.77 23.07
CA VAL A 176 -10.93 14.75 23.51
C VAL A 176 -11.26 14.58 25.00
N ARG A 177 -11.42 13.35 25.48
CA ARG A 177 -11.68 13.09 26.91
C ARG A 177 -10.58 13.65 27.80
N LYS A 178 -9.30 13.44 27.43
CA LYS A 178 -8.12 13.97 28.17
C LYS A 178 -8.02 15.51 28.14
N LEU A 179 -8.67 16.18 27.22
CA LEU A 179 -8.71 17.64 27.14
C LEU A 179 -9.84 18.25 27.96
N SER A 180 -10.83 17.43 28.35
CA SER A 180 -12.01 17.86 29.10
C SER A 180 -11.81 17.70 30.61
N ASP A 181 -10.79 16.97 31.05
CA ASP A 181 -10.38 16.82 32.44
C ASP A 181 -9.33 17.89 32.82
#